data_342daa1752557ca1c7b9c0e6f504c631
#
_entry.id   342daa1752557ca1c7b9c0e6f504c631
#
_cell.length_a   1.000
_cell.length_b   1.000
_cell.length_c   1.000
_cell.angle_alpha   90.00
_cell.angle_beta   90.00
_cell.angle_gamma   90.00
#
_symmetry.space_group_name_H-M   'P 1'
#
loop_
_entity.id
_entity.type
_entity.pdbx_description
1 polymer ?
#
loop_
_entity_poly.entity_id
_entity_poly.type
_entity_poly.pdbx_seq_one_letter_code
_entity_poly.pdbx_strand_id
1 'polypeptide(L)'
;MRIKKYIVGVATSVCMCLLLFSIDVHGSEALPTAGFYADLESIEPAEPIYILTEEEQLLLKQIGVHEAGEMDVEGIAHVMQVVLNRCEDERFPDTVSEVLFQKHQFTTAKQLARMKTTEAADEALSDVMFGEYTHNEALYFESMKGKVWSRIHTYQFSYGGHDFYK
;
A
#
# COMPACT_ATOMS: atom_id res chain seq x y z
N MET A 1 -16.30 2.38 -13.13
CA MET A 1 -15.05 2.71 -13.87
C MET A 1 -13.98 1.84 -13.23
N ARG A 2 -13.47 0.85 -13.96
CA ARG A 2 -12.50 -0.11 -13.41
C ARG A 2 -11.26 0.60 -12.89
N ILE A 3 -10.81 0.29 -11.68
CA ILE A 3 -9.51 0.76 -11.17
C ILE A 3 -8.43 0.24 -12.11
N LYS A 4 -7.70 1.15 -12.76
CA LYS A 4 -6.63 0.77 -13.67
C LYS A 4 -5.32 0.71 -12.88
N LYS A 5 -4.76 -0.48 -12.77
CA LYS A 5 -3.37 -0.66 -12.36
C LYS A 5 -2.48 -0.38 -13.57
N TYR A 6 -1.61 0.59 -13.46
CA TYR A 6 -0.55 0.78 -14.44
C TYR A 6 0.62 -0.10 -14.04
N ILE A 7 0.91 -1.12 -14.84
CA ILE A 7 2.19 -1.84 -14.72
C ILE A 7 3.24 -0.91 -15.34
N VAL A 8 3.76 -0.01 -14.52
CA VAL A 8 5.00 0.68 -14.87
C VAL A 8 6.11 -0.34 -14.73
N GLY A 9 6.76 -0.68 -15.83
CA GLY A 9 7.90 -1.59 -15.81
C GLY A 9 8.98 -1.01 -14.90
N VAL A 10 9.12 -1.55 -13.71
CA VAL A 10 10.16 -1.16 -12.75
C VAL A 10 11.49 -1.60 -13.31
N ALA A 11 12.23 -0.67 -13.90
CA ALA A 11 13.65 -0.82 -14.08
C ALA A 11 14.29 -0.72 -12.68
N THR A 12 14.55 -1.86 -12.06
CA THR A 12 15.26 -1.94 -10.79
C THR A 12 16.70 -1.46 -10.97
N SER A 13 16.92 -0.19 -10.72
CA SER A 13 18.27 0.35 -10.49
C SER A 13 18.45 0.56 -8.99
N VAL A 14 18.77 -0.53 -8.30
CA VAL A 14 19.28 -0.45 -6.93
C VAL A 14 20.72 0.02 -7.01
N CYS A 15 20.96 1.31 -6.95
CA CYS A 15 22.28 1.87 -6.73
C CYS A 15 22.47 2.11 -5.24
N MET A 16 22.88 1.07 -4.53
CA MET A 16 23.31 1.15 -3.12
C MET A 16 24.75 1.64 -3.09
N CYS A 17 24.96 2.94 -3.10
CA CYS A 17 26.27 3.56 -2.83
C CYS A 17 26.43 3.80 -1.32
N LEU A 18 26.92 2.77 -0.61
CA LEU A 18 27.55 2.95 0.69
C LEU A 18 28.96 3.52 0.45
N LEU A 19 29.11 4.84 0.46
CA LEU A 19 30.42 5.50 0.56
C LEU A 19 30.75 5.71 2.04
N LEU A 20 31.61 4.83 2.55
CA LEU A 20 32.37 5.09 3.78
C LEU A 20 33.42 6.18 3.45
N PHE A 21 33.16 7.40 3.87
CA PHE A 21 34.15 8.47 3.83
C PHE A 21 35.05 8.37 5.05
N SER A 22 36.30 7.93 4.82
CA SER A 22 37.39 8.23 5.71
C SER A 22 37.82 9.65 5.48
N ILE A 23 37.74 10.49 6.51
CA ILE A 23 38.22 11.89 6.42
C ILE A 23 39.70 11.89 6.73
N ASP A 24 40.52 12.03 5.68
CA ASP A 24 41.91 12.48 5.81
C ASP A 24 41.94 13.98 5.61
N VAL A 25 42.25 14.69 6.71
CA VAL A 25 42.44 16.14 6.71
C VAL A 25 43.90 16.43 6.37
N HIS A 26 44.22 16.69 5.12
CA HIS A 26 45.34 17.56 4.71
C HIS A 26 45.32 17.83 3.21
N GLY A 27 45.21 19.13 2.83
CA GLY A 27 45.47 19.64 1.48
C GLY A 27 44.29 20.40 0.89
N SER A 28 44.46 21.73 0.83
CA SER A 28 43.54 22.64 0.16
C SER A 28 43.63 22.43 -1.37
N GLU A 29 42.65 21.70 -1.93
CA GLU A 29 42.36 21.77 -3.36
C GLU A 29 40.89 22.06 -3.56
N ALA A 30 40.59 22.98 -4.48
CA ALA A 30 39.23 23.42 -4.77
C ALA A 30 38.36 22.28 -5.21
N LEU A 31 37.21 22.09 -4.52
CA LEU A 31 36.18 21.16 -4.87
C LEU A 31 35.68 21.41 -6.29
N PRO A 32 35.59 20.39 -7.15
CA PRO A 32 34.91 20.52 -8.44
C PRO A 32 33.41 20.59 -8.21
N THR A 33 32.88 21.80 -8.05
CA THR A 33 31.44 22.05 -7.76
C THR A 33 30.53 21.95 -8.99
N ALA A 34 31.04 21.59 -10.16
CA ALA A 34 30.27 21.64 -11.40
C ALA A 34 29.66 20.29 -11.86
N GLY A 35 30.02 19.17 -11.24
CA GLY A 35 29.57 17.84 -11.70
C GLY A 35 28.49 17.17 -10.89
N PHE A 36 28.25 17.62 -9.65
CA PHE A 36 27.37 16.88 -8.73
C PHE A 36 25.88 17.26 -8.84
N TYR A 37 25.55 18.37 -9.47
CA TYR A 37 24.15 18.82 -9.60
C TYR A 37 23.49 18.45 -10.93
N ALA A 38 24.25 17.90 -11.88
CA ALA A 38 23.70 17.56 -13.20
C ALA A 38 22.83 16.26 -13.20
N ASP A 39 23.02 15.39 -12.21
CA ASP A 39 22.28 14.11 -12.15
C ASP A 39 20.99 14.17 -11.30
N LEU A 40 20.71 15.30 -10.65
CA LEU A 40 19.48 15.45 -9.84
C LEU A 40 18.25 15.89 -10.66
N GLU A 41 18.43 16.32 -11.90
CA GLU A 41 17.33 16.80 -12.75
C GLU A 41 16.55 15.70 -13.47
N SER A 42 16.93 14.43 -13.35
CA SER A 42 16.27 13.32 -14.07
C SER A 42 15.51 12.32 -13.19
N ILE A 43 15.27 12.63 -11.91
CA ILE A 43 14.38 11.79 -11.10
C ILE A 43 12.96 12.26 -11.38
N GLU A 44 12.33 11.68 -12.39
CA GLU A 44 10.89 11.80 -12.57
C GLU A 44 10.20 11.33 -11.29
N PRO A 45 9.25 12.11 -10.75
CA PRO A 45 8.49 11.67 -9.58
C PRO A 45 7.77 10.36 -9.91
N ALA A 46 7.85 9.39 -9.01
CA ALA A 46 7.15 8.12 -9.19
C ALA A 46 5.64 8.39 -9.35
N GLU A 47 5.03 7.81 -10.37
CA GLU A 47 3.59 7.91 -10.57
C GLU A 47 2.88 6.83 -9.76
N PRO A 48 1.71 7.14 -9.15
CA PRO A 48 0.94 6.14 -8.44
C PRO A 48 0.42 5.07 -9.41
N ILE A 49 0.49 3.81 -9.00
CA ILE A 49 -0.02 2.68 -9.79
C ILE A 49 -1.54 2.55 -9.73
N TYR A 50 -2.18 3.11 -8.70
CA TYR A 50 -3.63 3.20 -8.55
C TYR A 50 -4.11 4.64 -8.75
N ILE A 51 -5.13 4.83 -9.59
CA ILE A 51 -5.80 6.12 -9.75
C ILE A 51 -7.13 6.05 -8.99
N LEU A 52 -7.16 6.70 -7.83
CA LEU A 52 -8.28 6.70 -6.91
C LEU A 52 -8.84 8.13 -6.77
N THR A 53 -10.15 8.25 -6.71
CA THR A 53 -10.82 9.49 -6.35
C THR A 53 -10.56 9.82 -4.87
N GLU A 54 -10.72 11.08 -4.47
CA GLU A 54 -10.59 11.49 -3.06
C GLU A 54 -11.55 10.71 -2.14
N GLU A 55 -12.77 10.41 -2.63
CA GLU A 55 -13.73 9.61 -1.89
C GLU A 55 -13.24 8.17 -1.68
N GLU A 56 -12.70 7.52 -2.71
CA GLU A 56 -12.14 6.16 -2.60
C GLU A 56 -10.92 6.12 -1.68
N GLN A 57 -10.05 7.12 -1.74
CA GLN A 57 -8.92 7.26 -0.82
C GLN A 57 -9.39 7.39 0.63
N LEU A 58 -10.41 8.23 0.88
CA LEU A 58 -10.99 8.39 2.21
C LEU A 58 -11.60 7.07 2.71
N LEU A 59 -12.36 6.37 1.88
CA LEU A 59 -12.96 5.08 2.21
C LEU A 59 -11.91 4.02 2.54
N LEU A 60 -10.84 3.95 1.76
CA LEU A 60 -9.73 3.02 2.03
C LEU A 60 -9.06 3.31 3.37
N LYS A 61 -8.79 4.58 3.69
CA LYS A 61 -8.21 4.96 4.98
C LYS A 61 -9.12 4.57 6.14
N GLN A 62 -10.41 4.86 6.01
CA GLN A 62 -11.39 4.55 7.04
C GLN A 62 -11.52 3.04 7.29
N ILE A 63 -11.64 2.23 6.23
CA ILE A 63 -11.75 0.78 6.37
C ILE A 63 -10.44 0.18 6.87
N GLY A 64 -9.29 0.66 6.40
CA GLY A 64 -7.98 0.22 6.83
C GLY A 64 -7.81 0.35 8.34
N VAL A 65 -8.06 1.54 8.89
CA VAL A 65 -7.99 1.78 10.35
C VAL A 65 -9.00 0.91 11.11
N HIS A 66 -10.22 0.77 10.57
CA HIS A 66 -11.26 0.03 11.28
C HIS A 66 -10.99 -1.46 11.37
N GLU A 67 -10.62 -2.07 10.27
CA GLU A 67 -10.39 -3.53 10.20
C GLU A 67 -9.00 -3.91 10.75
N ALA A 68 -7.99 -3.07 10.59
CA ALA A 68 -6.68 -3.29 11.17
C ALA A 68 -6.67 -3.12 12.70
N GLY A 69 -7.57 -2.31 13.24
CA GLY A 69 -7.62 -2.06 14.69
C GLY A 69 -6.39 -1.32 15.19
N GLU A 70 -5.62 -1.95 16.09
CA GLU A 70 -4.38 -1.38 16.68
C GLU A 70 -3.11 -1.73 15.88
N MET A 71 -3.22 -2.20 14.64
CA MET A 71 -2.07 -2.49 13.81
C MET A 71 -1.34 -1.20 13.40
N ASP A 72 -0.07 -1.38 13.04
CA ASP A 72 0.77 -0.34 12.47
C ASP A 72 0.43 -0.03 10.99
N VAL A 73 1.25 0.83 10.38
CA VAL A 73 1.12 1.24 8.96
C VAL A 73 1.01 0.03 8.03
N GLU A 74 1.88 -0.97 8.22
CA GLU A 74 1.92 -2.17 7.39
C GLU A 74 0.62 -2.98 7.49
N GLY A 75 0.07 -3.15 8.70
CA GLY A 75 -1.20 -3.85 8.89
C GLY A 75 -2.38 -3.14 8.23
N ILE A 76 -2.41 -1.81 8.32
CA ILE A 76 -3.41 -0.97 7.64
C ILE A 76 -3.27 -1.10 6.12
N ALA A 77 -2.03 -1.05 5.60
CA ALA A 77 -1.75 -1.20 4.18
C ALA A 77 -2.18 -2.57 3.63
N HIS A 78 -1.94 -3.65 4.38
CA HIS A 78 -2.41 -4.98 3.98
C HIS A 78 -3.92 -5.06 3.83
N VAL A 79 -4.69 -4.44 4.72
CA VAL A 79 -6.16 -4.39 4.61
C VAL A 79 -6.59 -3.57 3.38
N MET A 80 -5.97 -2.40 3.14
CA MET A 80 -6.24 -1.59 1.96
C MET A 80 -5.94 -2.35 0.67
N GLN A 81 -4.81 -3.07 0.62
CA GLN A 81 -4.41 -3.86 -0.55
C GLN A 81 -5.43 -4.97 -0.86
N VAL A 82 -6.00 -5.63 0.16
CA VAL A 82 -7.08 -6.61 -0.07
C VAL A 82 -8.29 -5.98 -0.76
N VAL A 83 -8.67 -4.76 -0.40
CA VAL A 83 -9.78 -4.06 -1.07
C VAL A 83 -9.45 -3.77 -2.53
N LEU A 84 -8.23 -3.30 -2.82
CA LEU A 84 -7.79 -3.02 -4.18
C LEU A 84 -7.65 -4.30 -5.02
N ASN A 85 -7.12 -5.38 -4.45
CA ASN A 85 -7.06 -6.69 -5.11
C ASN A 85 -8.45 -7.18 -5.51
N ARG A 86 -9.46 -6.94 -4.67
CA ARG A 86 -10.86 -7.27 -5.01
C ARG A 86 -11.36 -6.43 -6.18
N CYS A 87 -11.04 -5.14 -6.24
CA CYS A 87 -11.42 -4.30 -7.37
C CYS A 87 -10.78 -4.75 -8.70
N GLU A 88 -9.65 -5.46 -8.64
CA GLU A 88 -8.96 -6.01 -9.81
C GLU A 88 -9.47 -7.40 -10.21
N ASP A 89 -10.06 -8.15 -9.27
CA ASP A 89 -10.52 -9.52 -9.47
C ASP A 89 -11.96 -9.56 -10.01
N GLU A 90 -12.18 -10.31 -11.10
CA GLU A 90 -13.47 -10.39 -11.80
C GLU A 90 -14.65 -10.91 -10.96
N ARG A 91 -14.37 -11.52 -9.82
CA ARG A 91 -15.38 -12.03 -8.86
C ARG A 91 -16.00 -10.94 -8.01
N PHE A 92 -15.42 -9.74 -8.02
CA PHE A 92 -15.83 -8.62 -7.17
C PHE A 92 -16.18 -7.39 -8.02
N PRO A 93 -16.85 -6.39 -7.42
CA PRO A 93 -17.09 -5.11 -8.06
C PRO A 93 -15.78 -4.37 -8.41
N ASP A 94 -15.87 -3.46 -9.37
CA ASP A 94 -14.72 -2.76 -9.97
C ASP A 94 -14.27 -1.50 -9.19
N THR A 95 -15.00 -1.08 -8.15
CA THR A 95 -14.71 0.16 -7.40
C THR A 95 -14.59 -0.10 -5.91
N VAL A 96 -13.79 0.71 -5.20
CA VAL A 96 -13.64 0.65 -3.75
C VAL A 96 -14.98 0.73 -3.04
N SER A 97 -15.81 1.70 -3.44
CA SER A 97 -17.14 1.90 -2.86
C SER A 97 -18.01 0.64 -2.98
N GLU A 98 -18.12 0.07 -4.18
CA GLU A 98 -18.94 -1.12 -4.42
C GLU A 98 -18.42 -2.34 -3.66
N VAL A 99 -17.09 -2.55 -3.60
CA VAL A 99 -16.48 -3.62 -2.81
C VAL A 99 -16.82 -3.48 -1.32
N LEU A 100 -16.69 -2.27 -0.76
CA LEU A 100 -16.92 -2.01 0.65
C LEU A 100 -18.40 -2.13 1.04
N PHE A 101 -19.32 -1.69 0.16
CA PHE A 101 -20.76 -1.74 0.41
C PHE A 101 -21.44 -3.05 -0.06
N GLN A 102 -20.65 -4.01 -0.55
CA GLN A 102 -21.15 -5.32 -0.94
C GLN A 102 -21.77 -6.04 0.26
N LYS A 103 -22.95 -6.64 0.05
CA LYS A 103 -23.71 -7.29 1.10
C LYS A 103 -22.88 -8.41 1.77
N HIS A 104 -22.80 -8.38 3.10
CA HIS A 104 -22.09 -9.35 3.93
C HIS A 104 -20.56 -9.37 3.84
N GLN A 105 -19.92 -8.40 3.18
CA GLN A 105 -18.46 -8.31 3.12
C GLN A 105 -17.88 -7.47 4.27
N PHE A 106 -18.35 -6.25 4.41
CA PHE A 106 -17.95 -5.37 5.51
C PHE A 106 -19.19 -4.94 6.28
N THR A 107 -19.34 -5.43 7.50
CA THR A 107 -20.52 -5.14 8.34
C THR A 107 -20.62 -3.66 8.72
N THR A 108 -19.55 -2.94 8.61
CA THR A 108 -19.35 -1.60 9.11
C THR A 108 -19.44 -0.49 8.06
N ALA A 109 -19.70 -0.84 6.79
CA ALA A 109 -19.77 0.16 5.71
C ALA A 109 -20.69 1.35 6.03
N LYS A 110 -21.83 1.11 6.72
CA LYS A 110 -22.73 2.18 7.17
C LYS A 110 -22.13 3.11 8.24
N GLN A 111 -21.04 2.68 8.88
CA GLN A 111 -20.36 3.43 9.94
C GLN A 111 -19.13 4.17 9.39
N LEU A 112 -18.61 3.79 8.20
CA LEU A 112 -17.40 4.36 7.61
C LEU A 112 -17.43 5.89 7.58
N ALA A 113 -18.54 6.51 7.17
CA ALA A 113 -18.68 7.96 7.11
C ALA A 113 -18.47 8.69 8.48
N ARG A 114 -18.45 7.95 9.59
CA ARG A 114 -18.22 8.48 10.94
C ARG A 114 -16.84 8.12 11.49
N MET A 115 -16.07 7.31 10.75
CA MET A 115 -14.75 6.87 11.18
C MET A 115 -13.72 7.94 10.88
N LYS A 116 -12.79 8.09 11.84
CA LYS A 116 -11.63 8.97 11.66
C LYS A 116 -10.54 8.24 10.93
N THR A 117 -9.76 8.99 10.19
CA THR A 117 -8.47 8.54 9.64
C THR A 117 -7.35 8.87 10.62
N THR A 118 -6.17 8.29 10.41
CA THR A 118 -4.96 8.51 11.19
C THR A 118 -3.79 8.84 10.27
N GLU A 119 -2.72 9.43 10.80
CA GLU A 119 -1.48 9.64 10.03
C GLU A 119 -0.91 8.31 9.51
N ALA A 120 -0.99 7.23 10.30
CA ALA A 120 -0.61 5.90 9.84
C ALA A 120 -1.42 5.41 8.62
N ALA A 121 -2.70 5.80 8.53
CA ALA A 121 -3.52 5.48 7.37
C ALA A 121 -3.18 6.35 6.14
N ASP A 122 -2.72 7.57 6.34
CA ASP A 122 -2.24 8.43 5.25
C ASP A 122 -0.93 7.84 4.66
N GLU A 123 -0.01 7.41 5.51
CA GLU A 123 1.23 6.73 5.13
C GLU A 123 0.93 5.40 4.41
N ALA A 124 0.11 4.54 5.01
CA ALA A 124 -0.30 3.27 4.42
C ALA A 124 -0.95 3.43 3.05
N LEU A 125 -1.80 4.46 2.86
CA LEU A 125 -2.41 4.74 1.56
C LEU A 125 -1.35 5.15 0.53
N SER A 126 -0.40 6.00 0.92
CA SER A 126 0.72 6.39 0.05
C SER A 126 1.48 5.16 -0.43
N ASP A 127 1.92 4.31 0.49
CA ASP A 127 2.69 3.11 0.18
C ASP A 127 1.93 2.18 -0.77
N VAL A 128 0.64 1.95 -0.50
CA VAL A 128 -0.21 1.12 -1.36
C VAL A 128 -0.37 1.74 -2.75
N MET A 129 -0.59 3.06 -2.84
CA MET A 129 -0.76 3.75 -4.13
C MET A 129 0.51 3.68 -4.99
N PHE A 130 1.69 3.65 -4.37
CA PHE A 130 2.97 3.52 -5.08
C PHE A 130 3.45 2.06 -5.25
N GLY A 131 2.66 1.08 -4.80
CA GLY A 131 2.86 -0.32 -5.13
C GLY A 131 3.72 -1.13 -4.16
N GLU A 132 4.05 -0.61 -2.99
CA GLU A 132 4.87 -1.31 -1.99
C GLU A 132 4.24 -2.64 -1.54
N TYR A 133 2.91 -2.74 -1.58
CA TYR A 133 2.15 -3.91 -1.13
C TYR A 133 1.60 -4.79 -2.24
N THR A 134 2.05 -4.63 -3.48
CA THR A 134 1.58 -5.45 -4.63
C THR A 134 1.90 -6.94 -4.50
N HIS A 135 2.85 -7.32 -3.66
CA HIS A 135 3.16 -8.71 -3.32
C HIS A 135 2.06 -9.38 -2.47
N ASN A 136 1.20 -8.60 -1.81
CA ASN A 136 0.01 -9.10 -1.13
C ASN A 136 -1.10 -9.33 -2.18
N GLU A 137 -1.33 -10.56 -2.56
CA GLU A 137 -2.39 -10.96 -3.50
C GLU A 137 -3.67 -11.46 -2.79
N ALA A 138 -3.77 -11.28 -1.48
CA ALA A 138 -4.91 -11.76 -0.70
C ALA A 138 -6.21 -11.08 -1.11
N LEU A 139 -7.29 -11.85 -1.09
CA LEU A 139 -8.66 -11.40 -1.35
C LEU A 139 -9.53 -11.48 -0.10
N TYR A 140 -9.07 -12.21 0.92
CA TYR A 140 -9.78 -12.44 2.18
C TYR A 140 -8.82 -12.32 3.34
N PHE A 141 -9.34 -11.90 4.49
CA PHE A 141 -8.62 -11.97 5.75
C PHE A 141 -9.59 -12.26 6.89
N GLU A 142 -9.08 -12.84 7.96
CA GLU A 142 -9.82 -13.07 9.20
C GLU A 142 -8.88 -12.96 10.41
N SER A 143 -9.43 -12.69 11.59
CA SER A 143 -8.65 -12.80 12.82
C SER A 143 -8.09 -14.22 12.95
N MET A 144 -6.86 -14.37 13.44
CA MET A 144 -6.23 -15.69 13.68
C MET A 144 -7.05 -16.62 14.57
N LYS A 145 -8.03 -16.08 15.31
CA LYS A 145 -9.01 -16.88 16.07
C LYS A 145 -10.16 -17.37 15.19
N GLY A 146 -10.36 -16.77 14.02
CA GLY A 146 -11.29 -17.22 12.99
C GLY A 146 -10.83 -18.54 12.37
N LYS A 147 -11.73 -19.29 11.79
CA LYS A 147 -11.43 -20.57 11.11
C LYS A 147 -12.34 -20.78 9.90
N VAL A 148 -12.89 -19.70 9.36
CA VAL A 148 -13.86 -19.78 8.25
C VAL A 148 -13.13 -19.86 6.92
N TRP A 149 -12.28 -18.88 6.66
CA TRP A 149 -11.58 -18.76 5.37
C TRP A 149 -10.51 -19.82 5.16
N SER A 150 -9.83 -20.25 6.23
CA SER A 150 -8.81 -21.31 6.18
C SER A 150 -9.33 -22.66 5.64
N ARG A 151 -10.65 -22.86 5.56
CA ARG A 151 -11.25 -24.11 5.06
C ARG A 151 -11.54 -24.09 3.57
N ILE A 152 -11.62 -22.91 2.96
CA ILE A 152 -12.12 -22.72 1.59
C ILE A 152 -11.18 -21.90 0.70
N HIS A 153 -10.19 -21.24 1.29
CA HIS A 153 -9.24 -20.40 0.59
C HIS A 153 -7.79 -20.79 0.89
N THR A 154 -6.90 -20.43 -0.01
CA THR A 154 -5.47 -20.71 0.13
C THR A 154 -4.82 -19.67 1.04
N TYR A 155 -4.26 -20.13 2.16
CA TYR A 155 -3.48 -19.29 3.07
C TYR A 155 -2.26 -18.69 2.35
N GLN A 156 -1.98 -17.43 2.61
CA GLN A 156 -0.82 -16.73 2.09
C GLN A 156 0.17 -16.35 3.20
N PHE A 157 -0.25 -15.54 4.14
CA PHE A 157 0.59 -15.08 5.25
C PHE A 157 -0.28 -14.63 6.43
N SER A 158 0.39 -14.34 7.57
CA SER A 158 -0.23 -13.73 8.76
C SER A 158 0.45 -12.43 9.10
N TYR A 159 -0.32 -11.43 9.49
CA TYR A 159 0.17 -10.15 9.99
C TYR A 159 -0.79 -9.55 11.03
N GLY A 160 -0.24 -8.93 12.09
CA GLY A 160 -1.01 -8.15 13.07
C GLY A 160 -2.17 -8.91 13.74
N GLY A 161 -2.11 -10.24 13.83
CA GLY A 161 -3.18 -11.07 14.40
C GLY A 161 -4.27 -11.44 13.41
N HIS A 162 -4.04 -11.22 12.11
CA HIS A 162 -4.90 -11.65 11.00
C HIS A 162 -4.18 -12.64 10.09
N ASP A 163 -4.95 -13.57 9.56
CA ASP A 163 -4.53 -14.49 8.50
C ASP A 163 -5.13 -14.03 7.16
N PHE A 164 -4.30 -14.01 6.12
CA PHE A 164 -4.65 -13.54 4.79
C PHE A 164 -4.71 -14.72 3.81
N TYR A 165 -5.70 -14.69 2.89
CA TYR A 165 -6.03 -15.80 1.99
C TYR A 165 -6.33 -15.32 0.56
N LYS A 166 -6.10 -16.23 -0.41
CA LYS A 166 -6.47 -16.04 -1.83
C LYS A 166 -7.48 -17.06 -2.29
#